data_51b68685c3e5205b57a3a9bdc8d74e3f
#
_entry.id   51b68685c3e5205b57a3a9bdc8d74e3f
#
_cell.length_a   1.000
_cell.length_b   1.000
_cell.length_c   1.000
_cell.angle_alpha   90.00
_cell.angle_beta   90.00
_cell.angle_gamma   90.00
#
_symmetry.space_group_name_H-M   'P 1'
#
loop_
_entity.id
_entity.type
_entity.pdbx_description
1 polymer ?
#
loop_
_entity_poly.entity_id
_entity_poly.type
_entity_poly.pdbx_seq_one_letter_code
_entity_poly.pdbx_strand_id
1 'polypeptide(L)'
;KVSLAYTEDSIWRNRDLFINGRAEIVSFLTAKWRREIQYRLIKELFAFSDNRIAVRYAYEFHDRTGQWYRAYGNENWEFSESGLMQRRHASINNLPISAGERKFRWLMGRRPDDYPGLSELGL
;
A
#
# COMPACT_ATOMS: atom_id res chain seq x y z
N LYS A 1 7.64 -13.19 7.20
CA LYS A 1 8.31 -13.07 5.90
C LYS A 1 8.34 -11.63 5.40
N VAL A 2 7.21 -10.91 5.49
CA VAL A 2 7.17 -9.48 5.18
C VAL A 2 8.16 -8.72 6.05
N SER A 3 8.34 -9.13 7.30
CA SER A 3 9.30 -8.51 8.23
C SER A 3 10.73 -8.51 7.71
N LEU A 4 11.09 -9.46 6.86
CA LEU A 4 12.44 -9.58 6.31
C LEU A 4 12.77 -8.50 5.27
N ALA A 5 11.78 -7.75 4.81
CA ALA A 5 11.96 -6.64 3.87
C ALA A 5 12.42 -5.35 4.55
N TYR A 6 12.37 -5.30 5.88
CA TYR A 6 12.61 -4.09 6.67
C TYR A 6 13.79 -4.25 7.61
N THR A 7 14.51 -3.13 7.85
CA THR A 7 15.51 -3.10 8.91
C THR A 7 14.83 -3.22 10.29
N GLU A 8 15.57 -3.67 11.30
CA GLU A 8 15.01 -3.80 12.66
C GLU A 8 14.57 -2.46 13.25
N ASP A 9 15.27 -1.40 12.89
CA ASP A 9 15.02 -0.02 13.34
C ASP A 9 14.26 0.81 12.30
N SER A 10 13.59 0.17 11.35
CA SER A 10 12.85 0.85 10.28
C SER A 10 11.84 1.85 10.83
N ILE A 11 11.72 2.99 10.19
CA ILE A 11 10.82 4.08 10.61
C ILE A 11 9.75 4.27 9.55
N TRP A 12 8.50 4.24 9.99
CA TRP A 12 7.35 4.43 9.13
C TRP A 12 6.50 5.59 9.60
N ARG A 13 5.95 6.33 8.66
CA ARG A 13 4.75 7.13 8.86
C ARG A 13 3.69 6.63 7.89
N ASN A 14 2.56 6.22 8.44
CA ASN A 14 1.40 5.82 7.63
C ASN A 14 0.26 6.75 7.98
N ARG A 15 -0.14 7.59 7.04
CA ARG A 15 -1.08 8.69 7.27
C ARG A 15 -0.50 9.64 8.34
N ASP A 16 -1.11 9.74 9.51
CA ASP A 16 -0.64 10.52 10.65
C ASP A 16 -0.02 9.65 11.76
N LEU A 17 0.12 8.35 11.50
CA LEU A 17 0.59 7.38 12.49
C LEU A 17 2.07 7.11 12.29
N PHE A 18 2.86 7.30 13.35
CA PHE A 18 4.30 7.00 13.34
C PHE A 18 4.53 5.63 13.96
N ILE A 19 5.26 4.79 13.25
CA ILE A 19 5.49 3.39 13.60
C ILE A 19 6.99 3.17 13.54
N ASN A 20 7.57 2.74 14.65
CA ASN A 20 9.01 2.58 14.78
C ASN A 20 9.38 1.13 15.08
N GLY A 21 10.28 0.59 14.28
CA GLY A 21 10.82 -0.74 14.47
C GLY A 21 10.01 -1.83 13.81
N ARG A 22 10.71 -2.90 13.45
CA ARG A 22 10.13 -4.02 12.71
C ARG A 22 8.94 -4.66 13.42
N ALA A 23 9.00 -4.79 14.76
CA ALA A 23 7.93 -5.41 15.53
C ALA A 23 6.62 -4.60 15.43
N GLU A 24 6.70 -3.26 15.53
CA GLU A 24 5.55 -2.39 15.39
C GLU A 24 4.99 -2.43 13.97
N ILE A 25 5.86 -2.51 12.97
CA ILE A 25 5.46 -2.61 11.57
C ILE A 25 4.67 -3.90 11.33
N VAL A 26 5.13 -5.03 11.85
CA VAL A 26 4.43 -6.31 11.74
C VAL A 26 3.06 -6.24 12.39
N SER A 27 2.96 -5.65 13.59
CA SER A 27 1.68 -5.47 14.28
C SER A 27 0.73 -4.60 13.47
N PHE A 28 1.22 -3.50 12.91
CA PHE A 28 0.44 -2.60 12.08
C PHE A 28 -0.12 -3.32 10.83
N LEU A 29 0.73 -4.04 10.11
CA LEU A 29 0.33 -4.76 8.91
C LEU A 29 -0.67 -5.87 9.21
N THR A 30 -0.50 -6.59 10.33
CA THR A 30 -1.44 -7.61 10.76
C THR A 30 -2.83 -7.04 10.99
N ALA A 31 -2.92 -5.90 11.69
CA ALA A 31 -4.19 -5.22 11.92
C ALA A 31 -4.82 -4.73 10.61
N LYS A 32 -3.99 -4.19 9.70
CA LYS A 32 -4.45 -3.73 8.39
C LYS A 32 -5.13 -4.85 7.61
N TRP A 33 -4.49 -6.01 7.52
CA TRP A 33 -5.03 -7.15 6.76
C TRP A 33 -6.31 -7.70 7.35
N ARG A 34 -6.56 -7.50 8.64
CA ARG A 34 -7.82 -7.88 9.28
C ARG A 34 -8.97 -6.93 8.96
N ARG A 35 -8.65 -5.65 8.68
CA ARG A 35 -9.66 -4.62 8.41
C ARG A 35 -10.00 -4.47 6.95
N GLU A 36 -9.04 -4.73 6.06
CA GLU A 36 -9.17 -4.48 4.63
C GLU A 36 -9.43 -5.77 3.88
N ILE A 37 -10.71 -6.06 3.66
CA ILE A 37 -11.18 -7.33 3.09
C ILE A 37 -11.31 -7.18 1.58
N GLN A 38 -11.05 -8.25 0.83
CA GLN A 38 -11.10 -8.26 -0.63
C GLN A 38 -10.14 -7.24 -1.26
N TYR A 39 -9.00 -7.05 -0.63
CA TYR A 39 -7.99 -6.06 -0.98
C TYR A 39 -7.37 -6.32 -2.36
N ARG A 40 -7.33 -5.27 -3.20
CA ARG A 40 -6.67 -5.28 -4.50
C ARG A 40 -5.92 -3.98 -4.70
N LEU A 41 -4.67 -4.08 -5.13
CA LEU A 41 -3.74 -2.96 -5.22
C LEU A 41 -3.17 -2.84 -6.62
N ILE A 42 -3.10 -1.61 -7.13
CA ILE A 42 -2.25 -1.26 -8.27
C ILE A 42 -1.26 -0.20 -7.82
N LYS A 43 0.01 -0.49 -7.96
CA LYS A 43 1.11 0.40 -7.57
C LYS A 43 1.97 0.69 -8.79
N GLU A 44 2.38 1.95 -8.96
CA GLU A 44 3.23 2.37 -10.05
C GLU A 44 4.46 3.10 -9.53
N LEU A 45 5.61 2.81 -10.14
CA LEU A 45 6.82 3.58 -9.88
C LEU A 45 6.62 4.99 -10.43
N PHE A 46 6.86 6.01 -9.61
CA PHE A 46 6.81 7.40 -10.04
C PHE A 46 8.21 7.94 -10.36
N ALA A 47 9.17 7.69 -9.46
CA ALA A 47 10.55 8.15 -9.63
C ALA A 47 11.47 7.36 -8.71
N PHE A 48 12.76 7.35 -9.03
CA PHE A 48 13.75 6.80 -8.12
C PHE A 48 15.08 7.55 -8.27
N SER A 49 15.89 7.54 -7.22
CA SER A 49 17.23 8.10 -7.22
C SER A 49 18.01 7.46 -6.08
N ASP A 50 19.21 6.92 -6.40
CA ASP A 50 20.07 6.25 -5.43
C ASP A 50 19.31 5.15 -4.66
N ASN A 51 19.18 5.31 -3.34
CA ASN A 51 18.51 4.36 -2.47
C ASN A 51 17.05 4.77 -2.16
N ARG A 52 16.45 5.65 -2.95
CA ARG A 52 15.11 6.19 -2.73
C ARG A 52 14.19 5.86 -3.89
N ILE A 53 12.95 5.51 -3.56
CA ILE A 53 11.92 5.20 -4.55
C ILE A 53 10.64 5.93 -4.14
N ALA A 54 10.03 6.61 -5.12
CA ALA A 54 8.70 7.20 -4.95
C ALA A 54 7.70 6.43 -5.79
N VAL A 55 6.56 6.07 -5.20
CA VAL A 55 5.49 5.34 -5.88
C VAL A 55 4.16 6.03 -5.66
N ARG A 56 3.24 5.82 -6.60
CA ARG A 56 1.83 6.12 -6.39
C ARG A 56 1.03 4.85 -6.49
N TYR A 57 -0.14 4.81 -5.85
CA TYR A 57 -0.98 3.63 -5.90
C TYR A 57 -2.43 3.96 -5.61
N ALA A 58 -3.29 3.02 -5.97
CA ALA A 58 -4.65 2.98 -5.48
C ALA A 58 -4.95 1.55 -5.09
N TYR A 59 -5.82 1.38 -4.10
CA TYR A 59 -6.31 0.06 -3.74
C TYR A 59 -7.77 0.11 -3.37
N GLU A 60 -8.45 -1.01 -3.56
CA GLU A 60 -9.86 -1.15 -3.20
C GLU A 60 -10.01 -2.27 -2.19
N PHE A 61 -10.93 -2.06 -1.26
CA PHE A 61 -11.24 -3.03 -0.22
C PHE A 61 -12.62 -2.70 0.35
N HIS A 62 -13.19 -3.64 1.08
CA HIS A 62 -14.35 -3.32 1.93
C HIS A 62 -13.99 -3.58 3.40
N ASP A 63 -14.68 -2.90 4.29
CA ASP A 63 -14.53 -3.12 5.73
C ASP A 63 -15.47 -4.24 6.20
N ARG A 64 -15.52 -4.45 7.51
CA ARG A 64 -16.36 -5.51 8.11
C ARG A 64 -17.85 -5.26 7.97
N THR A 65 -18.26 -4.02 7.72
CA THR A 65 -19.67 -3.67 7.50
C THR A 65 -20.09 -3.87 6.05
N GLY A 66 -19.14 -4.16 5.17
CA GLY A 66 -19.38 -4.28 3.73
C GLY A 66 -19.25 -2.97 2.97
N GLN A 67 -18.86 -1.89 3.62
CA GLN A 67 -18.61 -0.60 2.95
C GLN A 67 -17.35 -0.68 2.11
N TRP A 68 -17.45 -0.43 0.80
CA TRP A 68 -16.32 -0.37 -0.12
C TRP A 68 -15.62 0.99 -0.07
N TYR A 69 -14.32 0.95 -0.29
CA TYR A 69 -13.45 2.13 -0.38
C TYR A 69 -12.49 1.99 -1.53
N ARG A 70 -12.15 3.12 -2.13
CA ARG A 70 -10.95 3.25 -2.95
C ARG A 70 -10.00 4.20 -2.25
N ALA A 71 -8.80 3.72 -1.97
CA ALA A 71 -7.76 4.51 -1.34
C ALA A 71 -6.78 4.98 -2.41
N TYR A 72 -6.40 6.25 -2.34
CA TYR A 72 -5.39 6.84 -3.21
C TYR A 72 -4.19 7.18 -2.36
N GLY A 73 -2.99 6.78 -2.78
CA GLY A 73 -1.80 7.00 -1.99
C GLY A 73 -0.54 7.29 -2.77
N ASN A 74 0.38 7.93 -2.06
CA ASN A 74 1.75 8.13 -2.49
C ASN A 74 2.67 7.68 -1.39
N GLU A 75 3.78 7.02 -1.74
CA GLU A 75 4.77 6.55 -0.78
C GLU A 75 6.16 6.95 -1.20
N ASN A 76 6.98 7.27 -0.21
CA ASN A 76 8.41 7.46 -0.38
C ASN A 76 9.12 6.38 0.43
N TRP A 77 10.03 5.67 -0.21
CA TRP A 77 10.83 4.60 0.39
C TRP A 77 12.30 4.98 0.39
N GLU A 78 12.99 4.60 1.45
CA GLU A 78 14.44 4.69 1.54
C GLU A 78 14.99 3.34 1.98
N PHE A 79 16.05 2.88 1.32
CA PHE A 79 16.65 1.57 1.57
C PHE A 79 18.02 1.72 2.20
N SER A 80 18.37 0.75 3.05
CA SER A 80 19.71 0.64 3.60
C SER A 80 20.68 0.09 2.54
N GLU A 81 21.99 0.12 2.85
CA GLU A 81 23.01 -0.46 1.96
C GLU A 81 22.77 -1.94 1.71
N SER A 82 22.17 -2.66 2.67
CA SER A 82 21.84 -4.07 2.53
C SER A 82 20.60 -4.34 1.65
N GLY A 83 19.93 -3.29 1.17
CA GLY A 83 18.74 -3.41 0.33
C GLY A 83 17.44 -3.60 1.10
N LEU A 84 17.44 -3.42 2.43
CA LEU A 84 16.25 -3.47 3.25
C LEU A 84 15.65 -2.07 3.40
N MET A 85 14.33 -1.98 3.43
CA MET A 85 13.64 -0.71 3.63
C MET A 85 13.87 -0.23 5.07
N GLN A 86 14.42 0.97 5.20
CA GLN A 86 14.71 1.57 6.50
C GLN A 86 13.78 2.73 6.82
N ARG A 87 13.09 3.29 5.81
CA ARG A 87 12.14 4.39 6.01
C ARG A 87 11.03 4.31 4.97
N ARG A 88 9.81 4.57 5.43
CA ARG A 88 8.65 4.62 4.55
C ARG A 88 7.71 5.72 5.01
N HIS A 89 7.36 6.61 4.11
CA HIS A 89 6.33 7.62 4.35
C HIS A 89 5.17 7.37 3.39
N ALA A 90 3.97 7.17 3.92
CA ALA A 90 2.78 6.93 3.13
C ALA A 90 1.70 7.94 3.46
N SER A 91 1.23 8.64 2.43
CA SER A 91 0.09 9.54 2.51
C SER A 91 -1.06 8.92 1.73
N ILE A 92 -2.20 8.73 2.38
CA ILE A 92 -3.31 7.93 1.83
C ILE A 92 -4.64 8.62 2.14
N ASN A 93 -5.51 8.70 1.13
CA ASN A 93 -6.87 9.20 1.27
C ASN A 93 -7.86 8.09 0.89
N ASN A 94 -8.84 7.84 1.75
CA ASN A 94 -9.92 6.89 1.46
C ASN A 94 -11.12 7.62 0.88
N LEU A 95 -11.69 7.04 -0.18
CA LEU A 95 -12.94 7.49 -0.78
C LEU A 95 -13.96 6.36 -0.60
N PRO A 96 -15.08 6.58 0.12
CA PRO A 96 -16.17 5.59 0.14
C PRO A 96 -16.77 5.46 -1.25
N ILE A 97 -16.97 4.24 -1.70
CA ILE A 97 -17.56 3.95 -3.00
C ILE A 97 -18.66 2.89 -2.85
N SER A 98 -19.52 2.77 -3.84
CA SER A 98 -20.44 1.62 -3.92
C SER A 98 -19.71 0.42 -4.52
N ALA A 99 -20.26 -0.77 -4.33
CA ALA A 99 -19.72 -1.98 -4.95
C ALA A 99 -19.71 -1.87 -6.48
N GLY A 100 -20.69 -1.18 -7.06
CA GLY A 100 -20.76 -0.95 -8.51
C GLY A 100 -19.70 -0.02 -9.05
N GLU A 101 -19.13 0.85 -8.21
CA GLU A 101 -18.09 1.79 -8.60
C GLU A 101 -16.68 1.19 -8.57
N ARG A 102 -16.55 -0.08 -8.16
CA ARG A 102 -15.25 -0.76 -8.14
C ARG A 102 -14.62 -0.82 -9.52
N LYS A 103 -13.33 -0.56 -9.59
CA LYS A 103 -12.54 -0.64 -10.82
C LYS A 103 -11.56 -1.83 -10.82
N PHE A 104 -11.27 -2.40 -9.64
CA PHE A 104 -10.31 -3.51 -9.48
C PHE A 104 -11.10 -4.81 -9.35
N ARG A 105 -11.28 -5.52 -10.46
CA ARG A 105 -12.23 -6.64 -10.54
C ARG A 105 -11.62 -7.98 -10.89
N TRP A 106 -10.28 -8.09 -10.86
CA TRP A 106 -9.66 -9.39 -11.04
C TRP A 106 -9.90 -10.28 -9.82
N LEU A 107 -9.66 -11.57 -9.97
CA LEU A 107 -9.70 -12.50 -8.84
C LEU A 107 -8.69 -12.07 -7.77
N MET A 108 -8.92 -12.50 -6.53
CA MET A 108 -8.05 -12.14 -5.42
C MET A 108 -6.57 -12.40 -5.72
N GLY A 109 -5.73 -11.58 -5.13
CA GLY A 109 -4.30 -11.66 -5.26
C GLY A 109 -3.71 -10.58 -6.15
N ARG A 110 -2.55 -10.87 -6.71
CA ARG A 110 -1.80 -9.95 -7.54
C ARG A 110 -2.57 -9.58 -8.81
N ARG A 111 -2.47 -8.31 -9.21
CA ARG A 111 -3.05 -7.85 -10.49
C ARG A 111 -2.46 -8.65 -11.65
N PRO A 112 -3.29 -9.18 -12.58
CA PRO A 112 -2.80 -9.79 -13.82
C PRO A 112 -2.00 -8.79 -14.65
N ASP A 113 -0.97 -9.26 -15.36
CA ASP A 113 -0.09 -8.40 -16.14
C ASP A 113 -0.82 -7.64 -17.26
N ASP A 114 -1.90 -8.23 -17.78
CA ASP A 114 -2.72 -7.63 -18.84
C ASP A 114 -3.86 -6.74 -18.33
N TYR A 115 -4.03 -6.63 -17.02
CA TYR A 115 -5.06 -5.76 -16.45
C TYR A 115 -4.64 -4.29 -16.60
N PRO A 116 -5.58 -3.36 -16.88
CA PRO A 116 -5.24 -1.94 -17.03
C PRO A 116 -4.53 -1.37 -15.81
N GLY A 117 -3.59 -0.47 -16.04
CA GLY A 117 -2.90 0.28 -14.98
C GLY A 117 -3.73 1.46 -14.49
N LEU A 118 -3.19 2.23 -13.53
CA LEU A 118 -3.90 3.36 -12.92
C LEU A 118 -4.31 4.40 -13.97
N SER A 119 -3.38 4.83 -14.81
CA SER A 119 -3.66 5.86 -15.82
C SER A 119 -4.75 5.42 -16.79
N GLU A 120 -4.72 4.17 -17.21
CA GLU A 120 -5.71 3.59 -18.11
C GLU A 120 -7.10 3.50 -17.48
N LEU A 121 -7.15 3.34 -16.15
CA LEU A 121 -8.40 3.33 -15.39
C LEU A 121 -8.88 4.74 -15.00
N GLY A 122 -8.12 5.77 -15.36
CA GLY A 122 -8.45 7.15 -15.04
C GLY A 122 -8.19 7.53 -13.58
N LEU A 123 -7.25 6.84 -12.96
CA LEU A 123 -6.93 7.02 -11.54
C LEU A 123 -5.58 7.70 -11.31
#